data_fbcb23bba5b3b338a3be88d388b8d4bc
#
_entry.id   fbcb23bba5b3b338a3be88d388b8d4bc
#
_cell.length_a   1.000
_cell.length_b   1.000
_cell.length_c   1.000
_cell.angle_alpha   90.00
_cell.angle_beta   90.00
_cell.angle_gamma   90.00
#
_symmetry.space_group_name_H-M   'P 1'
#
loop_
_entity.id
_entity.type
_entity.pdbx_description
1 polymer ?
#
loop_
_entity_poly.entity_id
_entity_poly.type
_entity_poly.pdbx_seq_one_letter_code
_entity_poly.pdbx_strand_id
1 'polypeptide(L)'
;MDWQGEKQTADSVTFLLTQPHPGFSFQYKLRARYVLCENQVQVEYAVHNLDTQDFCFSLGAHEAYAAPEGIEAYELVFDQAENFDHSLLEGSLITHRTVSLGQHTRVFQLRRADFETYDSLVFLNLASRGVTLQSPLHGRKIRVAYPDFNVLLLWTVPGAGYICIEPWRNAPDYIDADGDIRHKPGMIALRPGQERSLRHTLTIE
;
A
#
# COMPACT_ATOMS: atom_id res chain seq x y z
N MET A 1 -15.13 -0.11 -13.37
CA MET A 1 -14.96 -1.57 -13.10
C MET A 1 -15.90 -1.93 -11.97
N ASP A 2 -16.71 -2.99 -12.16
CA ASP A 2 -17.71 -3.36 -11.16
C ASP A 2 -17.25 -4.63 -10.44
N TRP A 3 -17.03 -4.52 -9.14
CA TRP A 3 -16.76 -5.66 -8.28
C TRP A 3 -18.05 -6.44 -8.03
N GLN A 4 -17.96 -7.75 -8.09
CA GLN A 4 -19.06 -8.66 -7.80
C GLN A 4 -18.81 -9.37 -6.48
N GLY A 5 -19.85 -9.50 -5.63
CA GLY A 5 -19.78 -10.36 -4.45
C GLY A 5 -19.71 -11.81 -4.87
N GLU A 6 -18.62 -12.53 -4.53
CA GLU A 6 -18.44 -13.95 -4.85
C GLU A 6 -18.90 -14.83 -3.68
N LYS A 7 -18.51 -14.48 -2.46
CA LYS A 7 -18.84 -15.28 -1.27
C LYS A 7 -18.91 -14.39 -0.03
N GLN A 8 -19.88 -14.68 0.83
CA GLN A 8 -20.02 -14.04 2.14
C GLN A 8 -20.30 -15.09 3.21
N THR A 9 -19.66 -14.94 4.38
CA THR A 9 -19.92 -15.67 5.62
C THR A 9 -20.19 -14.67 6.74
N ALA A 10 -20.34 -15.16 7.97
CA ALA A 10 -20.53 -14.26 9.13
C ALA A 10 -19.30 -13.36 9.40
N ASP A 11 -18.11 -13.82 9.04
CA ASP A 11 -16.80 -13.23 9.35
C ASP A 11 -15.95 -12.91 8.12
N SER A 12 -16.45 -13.17 6.91
CA SER A 12 -15.67 -12.89 5.70
C SER A 12 -16.53 -12.51 4.50
N VAL A 13 -15.93 -11.71 3.61
CA VAL A 13 -16.49 -11.39 2.31
C VAL A 13 -15.41 -11.47 1.24
N THR A 14 -15.78 -11.99 0.07
CA THR A 14 -14.91 -12.03 -1.12
C THR A 14 -15.56 -11.29 -2.26
N PHE A 15 -14.82 -10.38 -2.85
CA PHE A 15 -15.18 -9.66 -4.07
C PHE A 15 -14.34 -10.17 -5.23
N LEU A 16 -14.97 -10.18 -6.40
CA LEU A 16 -14.39 -10.65 -7.65
C LEU A 16 -14.43 -9.57 -8.72
N LEU A 17 -13.31 -9.41 -9.42
CA LEU A 17 -13.18 -8.59 -10.61
C LEU A 17 -12.60 -9.45 -11.75
N THR A 18 -13.34 -9.54 -12.87
CA THR A 18 -12.96 -10.35 -14.05
C THR A 18 -12.99 -9.55 -15.35
N GLN A 19 -13.44 -8.29 -15.29
CA GLN A 19 -13.54 -7.46 -16.48
C GLN A 19 -12.19 -6.85 -16.85
N PRO A 20 -11.70 -7.01 -18.08
CA PRO A 20 -10.49 -6.35 -18.54
C PRO A 20 -10.62 -4.82 -18.40
N HIS A 21 -9.58 -4.19 -17.89
CA HIS A 21 -9.50 -2.73 -17.92
C HIS A 21 -8.96 -2.29 -19.29
N PRO A 22 -9.44 -1.18 -19.89
CA PRO A 22 -8.95 -0.71 -21.19
C PRO A 22 -7.43 -0.54 -21.29
N GLY A 23 -6.77 -0.19 -20.17
CA GLY A 23 -5.31 -0.09 -20.08
C GLY A 23 -4.61 -1.39 -19.68
N PHE A 24 -5.34 -2.50 -19.47
CA PHE A 24 -4.78 -3.81 -19.13
C PHE A 24 -5.62 -4.90 -19.82
N SER A 25 -5.22 -5.23 -21.04
CA SER A 25 -6.00 -6.04 -21.98
C SER A 25 -5.95 -7.56 -21.73
N PHE A 26 -5.15 -8.02 -20.76
CA PHE A 26 -5.05 -9.43 -20.42
C PHE A 26 -6.31 -9.95 -19.74
N GLN A 27 -6.58 -11.26 -19.93
CA GLN A 27 -7.63 -11.94 -19.20
C GLN A 27 -7.12 -12.33 -17.80
N TYR A 28 -7.81 -11.85 -16.78
CA TYR A 28 -7.43 -12.12 -15.39
C TYR A 28 -8.64 -12.23 -14.47
N LYS A 29 -8.41 -12.80 -13.32
CA LYS A 29 -9.32 -12.80 -12.20
C LYS A 29 -8.60 -12.18 -11.00
N LEU A 30 -9.17 -11.12 -10.43
CA LEU A 30 -8.71 -10.52 -9.18
C LEU A 30 -9.77 -10.76 -8.10
N ARG A 31 -9.38 -11.41 -7.02
CA ARG A 31 -10.18 -11.52 -5.80
C ARG A 31 -9.63 -10.61 -4.73
N ALA A 32 -10.54 -9.95 -4.00
CA ALA A 32 -10.23 -9.26 -2.76
C ALA A 32 -11.06 -9.91 -1.64
N ARG A 33 -10.39 -10.57 -0.71
CA ARG A 33 -11.02 -11.26 0.42
C ARG A 33 -10.70 -10.53 1.71
N TYR A 34 -11.74 -10.20 2.47
CA TYR A 34 -11.67 -9.61 3.81
C TYR A 34 -12.14 -10.64 4.83
N VAL A 35 -11.36 -10.83 5.90
CA VAL A 35 -11.69 -11.75 6.99
C VAL A 35 -11.55 -11.02 8.30
N LEU A 36 -12.62 -11.06 9.11
CA LEU A 36 -12.60 -10.61 10.51
C LEU A 36 -12.14 -11.76 11.39
N CYS A 37 -11.13 -11.51 12.20
CA CYS A 37 -10.61 -12.47 13.17
C CYS A 37 -10.28 -11.71 14.46
N GLU A 38 -11.13 -11.81 15.47
CA GLU A 38 -11.01 -11.07 16.72
C GLU A 38 -10.91 -9.55 16.47
N ASN A 39 -9.77 -8.94 16.82
CA ASN A 39 -9.49 -7.52 16.62
C ASN A 39 -8.74 -7.23 15.30
N GLN A 40 -8.75 -8.17 14.36
CA GLN A 40 -8.02 -8.06 13.09
C GLN A 40 -8.95 -8.08 11.88
N VAL A 41 -8.57 -7.32 10.86
CA VAL A 41 -9.07 -7.46 9.50
C VAL A 41 -7.90 -7.95 8.63
N GLN A 42 -8.01 -9.17 8.12
CA GLN A 42 -7.06 -9.69 7.14
C GLN A 42 -7.59 -9.41 5.73
N VAL A 43 -6.75 -8.83 4.87
CA VAL A 43 -7.06 -8.55 3.48
C VAL A 43 -6.13 -9.36 2.60
N GLU A 44 -6.69 -10.15 1.69
CA GLU A 44 -5.95 -10.92 0.70
C GLU A 44 -6.40 -10.57 -0.70
N TYR A 45 -5.46 -10.25 -1.56
CA TYR A 45 -5.66 -10.08 -2.99
C TYR A 45 -5.06 -11.27 -3.73
N ALA A 46 -5.85 -11.97 -4.54
CA ALA A 46 -5.39 -13.07 -5.38
C ALA A 46 -5.59 -12.72 -6.86
N VAL A 47 -4.48 -12.69 -7.61
CA VAL A 47 -4.47 -12.44 -9.05
C VAL A 47 -4.19 -13.73 -9.78
N HIS A 48 -5.13 -14.14 -10.64
CA HIS A 48 -5.03 -15.35 -11.46
C HIS A 48 -4.94 -14.96 -12.94
N ASN A 49 -3.91 -15.45 -13.63
CA ASN A 49 -3.74 -15.29 -15.06
C ASN A 49 -4.64 -16.29 -15.81
N LEU A 50 -5.68 -15.77 -16.47
CA LEU A 50 -6.60 -16.54 -17.33
C LEU A 50 -6.26 -16.39 -18.82
N ASP A 51 -5.23 -15.59 -19.15
CA ASP A 51 -4.77 -15.37 -20.50
C ASP A 51 -3.92 -16.54 -21.01
N THR A 52 -3.68 -16.55 -22.31
CA THR A 52 -2.76 -17.51 -22.98
C THR A 52 -1.30 -17.02 -22.99
N GLN A 53 -1.06 -15.81 -22.53
CA GLN A 53 0.26 -15.16 -22.48
C GLN A 53 0.64 -14.83 -21.03
N ASP A 54 1.95 -14.70 -20.81
CA ASP A 54 2.47 -14.16 -19.56
C ASP A 54 2.09 -12.69 -19.45
N PHE A 55 1.76 -12.23 -18.24
CA PHE A 55 1.67 -10.81 -17.95
C PHE A 55 2.34 -10.44 -16.64
N CYS A 56 2.69 -9.16 -16.52
CA CYS A 56 3.23 -8.58 -15.30
C CYS A 56 2.16 -7.68 -14.64
N PHE A 57 2.13 -7.69 -13.32
CA PHE A 57 1.24 -6.82 -12.54
C PHE A 57 1.91 -6.32 -11.26
N SER A 58 1.34 -5.29 -10.71
CA SER A 58 1.55 -4.81 -9.35
C SER A 58 0.20 -4.44 -8.75
N LEU A 59 0.12 -4.42 -7.45
CA LEU A 59 -1.03 -3.89 -6.71
C LEU A 59 -0.58 -3.31 -5.36
N GLY A 60 -1.43 -2.48 -4.79
CA GLY A 60 -1.24 -1.89 -3.48
C GLY A 60 -2.58 -1.66 -2.79
N ALA A 61 -2.51 -1.46 -1.49
CA ALA A 61 -3.61 -1.05 -0.65
C ALA A 61 -3.62 0.48 -0.50
N HIS A 62 -4.78 1.07 -0.20
CA HIS A 62 -4.93 2.53 -0.07
C HIS A 62 -5.95 2.87 1.03
N GLU A 63 -5.83 2.22 2.18
CA GLU A 63 -6.72 2.47 3.31
C GLU A 63 -6.39 3.79 4.00
N ALA A 64 -7.45 4.52 4.35
CA ALA A 64 -7.39 5.74 5.14
C ALA A 64 -7.74 5.45 6.61
N TYR A 65 -6.94 5.97 7.52
CA TYR A 65 -7.08 5.81 8.96
C TYR A 65 -7.45 7.13 9.59
N ALA A 66 -8.49 7.13 10.41
CA ALA A 66 -8.98 8.35 11.07
C ALA A 66 -7.94 8.95 12.02
N ALA A 67 -7.73 10.24 11.89
CA ALA A 67 -6.90 11.09 12.74
C ALA A 67 -7.67 12.38 13.10
N PRO A 68 -8.77 12.28 13.88
CA PRO A 68 -9.70 13.38 14.08
C PRO A 68 -9.09 14.59 14.81
N GLU A 69 -8.00 14.40 15.58
CA GLU A 69 -7.26 15.48 16.24
C GLU A 69 -6.26 16.17 15.31
N GLY A 70 -6.23 15.79 14.02
CA GLY A 70 -5.24 16.20 13.05
C GLY A 70 -4.04 15.24 13.04
N ILE A 71 -3.40 15.05 11.86
CA ILE A 71 -2.33 14.07 11.70
C ILE A 71 -1.13 14.33 12.61
N GLU A 72 -0.87 15.59 12.97
CA GLU A 72 0.25 15.99 13.83
C GLU A 72 0.12 15.48 15.28
N ALA A 73 -1.10 15.08 15.69
CA ALA A 73 -1.34 14.43 16.98
C ALA A 73 -0.99 12.91 16.94
N TYR A 74 -0.50 12.42 15.79
CA TYR A 74 -0.22 11.01 15.58
C TYR A 74 1.21 10.79 15.11
N GLU A 75 1.70 9.59 15.40
CA GLU A 75 2.99 9.10 14.94
C GLU A 75 2.87 7.70 14.37
N LEU A 76 3.81 7.33 13.53
CA LEU A 76 3.98 5.99 13.00
C LEU A 76 5.16 5.30 13.69
N VAL A 77 4.91 4.17 14.34
CA VAL A 77 5.95 3.37 14.99
C VAL A 77 6.22 2.11 14.17
N PHE A 78 7.42 2.01 13.65
CA PHE A 78 7.88 0.91 12.80
C PHE A 78 8.45 -0.26 13.62
N ASP A 79 8.49 -1.46 13.02
CA ASP A 79 8.97 -2.68 13.69
C ASP A 79 10.43 -2.56 14.13
N GLN A 80 11.25 -1.82 13.37
CA GLN A 80 12.66 -1.57 13.66
C GLN A 80 13.05 -0.13 13.31
N ALA A 81 14.28 0.24 13.64
CA ALA A 81 14.82 1.55 13.27
C ALA A 81 15.00 1.65 11.75
N GLU A 82 14.51 2.75 11.18
CA GLU A 82 14.52 3.03 9.75
C GLU A 82 15.26 4.33 9.43
N ASN A 83 15.67 4.44 8.18
CA ASN A 83 16.01 5.70 7.55
C ASN A 83 14.84 6.08 6.64
N PHE A 84 14.19 7.20 6.95
CA PHE A 84 13.03 7.67 6.20
C PHE A 84 13.47 8.53 5.03
N ASP A 85 14.08 7.87 4.03
CA ASP A 85 14.50 8.51 2.79
C ASP A 85 13.32 8.51 1.81
N HIS A 86 12.64 9.67 1.74
CA HIS A 86 11.54 9.89 0.82
C HIS A 86 12.08 10.07 -0.61
N SER A 87 11.55 9.29 -1.56
CA SER A 87 11.84 9.43 -2.99
C SER A 87 11.08 10.60 -3.57
N LEU A 88 11.80 11.58 -4.11
CA LEU A 88 11.19 12.77 -4.71
C LEU A 88 10.46 12.41 -6.00
N LEU A 89 9.28 13.01 -6.17
CA LEU A 89 8.46 12.84 -7.36
C LEU A 89 8.56 14.08 -8.26
N GLU A 90 8.43 13.86 -9.55
CA GLU A 90 8.20 14.89 -10.57
C GLU A 90 6.91 14.51 -11.33
N GLY A 91 5.83 15.21 -11.02
CA GLY A 91 4.48 14.72 -11.31
C GLY A 91 4.20 13.42 -10.56
N SER A 92 3.83 12.36 -11.27
CA SER A 92 3.59 11.03 -10.70
C SER A 92 4.79 10.07 -10.85
N LEU A 93 5.95 10.55 -11.30
CA LEU A 93 7.13 9.73 -11.58
C LEU A 93 8.19 9.91 -10.50
N ILE A 94 8.82 8.81 -10.12
CA ILE A 94 9.93 8.82 -9.15
C ILE A 94 11.20 9.35 -9.84
N THR A 95 11.85 10.31 -9.20
CA THR A 95 13.20 10.72 -9.56
C THR A 95 14.23 9.81 -8.87
N HIS A 96 15.49 9.90 -9.26
CA HIS A 96 16.59 9.21 -8.56
C HIS A 96 17.12 10.00 -7.35
N ARG A 97 16.36 11.01 -6.89
CA ARG A 97 16.72 11.87 -5.76
C ARG A 97 15.85 11.52 -4.55
N THR A 98 16.48 11.58 -3.39
CA THR A 98 15.79 11.38 -2.11
C THR A 98 16.02 12.57 -1.18
N VAL A 99 15.14 12.71 -0.20
CA VAL A 99 15.30 13.60 0.95
C VAL A 99 15.11 12.81 2.22
N SER A 100 15.99 13.00 3.20
CA SER A 100 15.86 12.32 4.48
C SER A 100 14.90 13.08 5.40
N LEU A 101 13.87 12.40 5.87
CA LEU A 101 12.87 12.92 6.83
C LEU A 101 13.09 12.36 8.24
N GLY A 102 14.08 11.50 8.45
CA GLY A 102 14.49 10.94 9.72
C GLY A 102 15.48 9.79 9.54
N GLN A 103 16.36 9.58 10.51
CA GLN A 103 17.41 8.55 10.44
C GLN A 103 17.52 7.77 11.74
N HIS A 104 17.78 6.47 11.61
CA HIS A 104 18.00 5.53 12.71
C HIS A 104 16.93 5.60 13.82
N THR A 105 15.67 5.75 13.44
CA THR A 105 14.56 5.84 14.38
C THR A 105 13.41 4.91 14.00
N ARG A 106 12.71 4.39 15.02
CA ARG A 106 11.48 3.62 14.82
C ARG A 106 10.24 4.50 14.70
N VAL A 107 10.35 5.79 15.04
CA VAL A 107 9.22 6.72 15.10
C VAL A 107 9.32 7.70 13.96
N PHE A 108 8.25 7.77 13.16
CA PHE A 108 8.04 8.80 12.16
C PHE A 108 6.90 9.72 12.63
N GLN A 109 7.25 10.94 12.99
CA GLN A 109 6.27 11.95 13.37
C GLN A 109 5.56 12.48 12.13
N LEU A 110 4.24 12.37 12.10
CA LEU A 110 3.43 12.94 11.02
C LEU A 110 3.44 14.47 11.11
N ARG A 111 3.71 15.14 10.00
CA ARG A 111 3.72 16.61 9.90
C ARG A 111 2.97 17.05 8.67
N ARG A 112 2.06 17.99 8.84
CA ARG A 112 1.30 18.59 7.72
C ARG A 112 2.23 19.18 6.66
N ALA A 113 3.29 19.86 7.08
CA ALA A 113 4.25 20.49 6.19
C ALA A 113 4.91 19.52 5.20
N ASP A 114 5.10 18.25 5.57
CA ASP A 114 5.67 17.25 4.67
C ASP A 114 4.70 16.98 3.49
N PHE A 115 3.40 16.90 3.76
CA PHE A 115 2.38 16.67 2.73
C PHE A 115 2.05 17.94 1.92
N GLU A 116 2.19 19.13 2.50
CA GLU A 116 2.10 20.40 1.78
C GLU A 116 3.28 20.58 0.81
N THR A 117 4.44 20.01 1.15
CA THR A 117 5.67 20.11 0.34
C THR A 117 5.74 19.04 -0.75
N TYR A 118 5.37 17.79 -0.42
CA TYR A 118 5.65 16.63 -1.28
C TYR A 118 4.38 15.94 -1.80
N ASP A 119 3.18 16.38 -1.38
CA ASP A 119 1.88 15.75 -1.64
C ASP A 119 1.79 14.34 -1.04
N SER A 120 2.63 13.42 -1.47
CA SER A 120 2.74 12.05 -0.94
C SER A 120 4.18 11.72 -0.56
N LEU A 121 4.35 10.88 0.45
CA LEU A 121 5.66 10.41 0.89
C LEU A 121 5.86 8.96 0.43
N VAL A 122 6.91 8.72 -0.36
CA VAL A 122 7.21 7.40 -0.94
C VAL A 122 8.49 6.85 -0.34
N PHE A 123 8.40 5.72 0.34
CA PHE A 123 9.51 5.01 0.97
C PHE A 123 9.75 3.67 0.27
N LEU A 124 10.88 3.54 -0.42
CA LEU A 124 11.20 2.35 -1.22
C LEU A 124 11.99 1.29 -0.44
N ASN A 125 12.74 1.70 0.58
CA ASN A 125 13.80 0.90 1.19
C ASN A 125 13.59 0.63 2.69
N LEU A 126 12.36 0.72 3.20
CA LEU A 126 12.08 0.34 4.58
C LEU A 126 12.29 -1.17 4.77
N ALA A 127 12.95 -1.54 5.86
CA ALA A 127 13.15 -2.93 6.24
C ALA A 127 11.95 -3.49 7.02
N SER A 128 11.22 -2.64 7.77
CA SER A 128 9.98 -3.01 8.45
C SER A 128 8.91 -3.47 7.47
N ARG A 129 8.12 -4.45 7.92
CA ARG A 129 6.92 -4.94 7.22
C ARG A 129 5.67 -4.77 8.06
N GLY A 130 5.73 -3.85 9.00
CA GLY A 130 4.63 -3.43 9.84
C GLY A 130 4.89 -2.06 10.42
N VAL A 131 3.81 -1.31 10.60
CA VAL A 131 3.79 0.02 11.20
C VAL A 131 2.55 0.17 12.08
N THR A 132 2.68 0.87 13.18
CA THR A 132 1.57 1.19 14.10
C THR A 132 1.30 2.67 14.07
N LEU A 133 0.09 3.06 13.70
CA LEU A 133 -0.43 4.41 13.89
C LEU A 133 -0.92 4.54 15.33
N GLN A 134 -0.41 5.50 16.07
CA GLN A 134 -0.80 5.79 17.45
C GLN A 134 -0.79 7.28 17.74
N SER A 135 -1.50 7.66 18.80
CA SER A 135 -1.46 9.02 19.34
C SER A 135 -1.15 8.96 20.85
N PRO A 136 -0.28 9.83 21.37
CA PRO A 136 -0.05 9.95 22.81
C PRO A 136 -1.28 10.50 23.58
N LEU A 137 -2.27 11.06 22.89
CA LEU A 137 -3.47 11.64 23.50
C LEU A 137 -4.49 10.58 23.94
N HIS A 138 -4.41 9.36 23.38
CA HIS A 138 -5.30 8.25 23.73
C HIS A 138 -4.61 6.91 23.52
N GLY A 139 -5.14 5.84 24.11
CA GLY A 139 -4.52 4.50 24.06
C GLY A 139 -4.82 3.71 22.78
N ARG A 140 -5.56 4.27 21.81
CA ARG A 140 -5.94 3.56 20.59
C ARG A 140 -4.76 3.45 19.63
N LYS A 141 -4.56 2.26 19.09
CA LYS A 141 -3.53 1.97 18.10
C LYS A 141 -4.11 1.17 16.96
N ILE A 142 -3.60 1.40 15.76
CA ILE A 142 -3.90 0.59 14.59
C ILE A 142 -2.59 0.12 14.01
N ARG A 143 -2.35 -1.20 14.04
CA ARG A 143 -1.20 -1.80 13.41
C ARG A 143 -1.55 -2.27 12.00
N VAL A 144 -0.73 -1.89 11.03
CA VAL A 144 -0.78 -2.35 9.64
C VAL A 144 0.43 -3.25 9.40
N ALA A 145 0.21 -4.56 9.23
CA ALA A 145 1.25 -5.52 8.86
C ALA A 145 1.13 -5.87 7.38
N TYR A 146 2.22 -5.78 6.62
CA TYR A 146 2.22 -5.89 5.15
C TYR A 146 3.41 -6.72 4.62
N PRO A 147 3.49 -8.03 4.99
CA PRO A 147 4.66 -8.86 4.69
C PRO A 147 4.94 -9.04 3.18
N ASP A 148 3.90 -8.94 2.35
CA ASP A 148 4.00 -9.18 0.90
C ASP A 148 4.26 -7.90 0.09
N PHE A 149 4.36 -6.74 0.75
CA PHE A 149 4.56 -5.43 0.12
C PHE A 149 5.94 -4.87 0.51
N ASN A 150 6.55 -4.12 -0.39
CA ASN A 150 7.93 -3.64 -0.23
C ASN A 150 8.08 -2.11 -0.32
N VAL A 151 7.03 -1.42 -0.70
CA VAL A 151 6.98 0.04 -0.77
C VAL A 151 5.91 0.52 0.20
N LEU A 152 6.15 1.62 0.89
CA LEU A 152 5.17 2.27 1.72
C LEU A 152 4.97 3.70 1.23
N LEU A 153 3.71 4.04 0.92
CA LEU A 153 3.30 5.40 0.68
C LEU A 153 2.48 5.91 1.87
N LEU A 154 2.66 7.19 2.16
CA LEU A 154 1.81 7.93 3.08
C LEU A 154 1.20 9.11 2.33
N TRP A 155 -0.10 9.31 2.52
CA TRP A 155 -0.82 10.39 1.87
C TRP A 155 -1.96 10.94 2.73
N THR A 156 -2.17 12.23 2.64
CA THR A 156 -3.34 12.91 3.22
C THR A 156 -3.61 14.21 2.46
N VAL A 157 -4.85 14.66 2.48
CA VAL A 157 -5.15 16.05 2.11
C VAL A 157 -4.78 16.94 3.29
N PRO A 158 -3.93 17.97 3.12
CA PRO A 158 -3.56 18.86 4.19
C PRO A 158 -4.78 19.46 4.91
N GLY A 159 -4.84 19.28 6.25
CA GLY A 159 -5.97 19.68 7.06
C GLY A 159 -7.11 18.66 7.18
N ALA A 160 -7.05 17.54 6.49
CA ALA A 160 -8.00 16.46 6.67
C ALA A 160 -7.71 15.66 7.95
N GLY A 161 -8.76 15.08 8.54
CA GLY A 161 -8.70 14.27 9.77
C GLY A 161 -8.41 12.79 9.48
N TYR A 162 -7.48 12.48 8.57
CA TYR A 162 -7.07 11.10 8.27
C TYR A 162 -5.65 11.06 7.70
N ILE A 163 -5.07 9.88 7.71
CA ILE A 163 -3.82 9.53 7.00
C ILE A 163 -4.03 8.22 6.24
N CYS A 164 -3.62 8.16 4.98
CA CYS A 164 -3.50 6.91 4.23
C CYS A 164 -2.15 6.28 4.50
N ILE A 165 -2.17 4.99 4.84
CA ILE A 165 -0.98 4.15 4.99
C ILE A 165 -1.10 3.07 3.93
N GLU A 166 -0.27 3.17 2.91
CA GLU A 166 -0.46 2.48 1.64
C GLU A 166 0.71 1.51 1.37
N PRO A 167 0.59 0.25 1.79
CA PRO A 167 1.56 -0.76 1.39
C PRO A 167 1.36 -1.14 -0.08
N TRP A 168 2.39 -0.93 -0.89
CA TRP A 168 2.40 -1.26 -2.31
C TRP A 168 3.44 -2.34 -2.63
N ARG A 169 3.11 -3.19 -3.60
CA ARG A 169 4.05 -4.24 -4.05
C ARG A 169 5.15 -3.67 -4.92
N ASN A 170 4.92 -2.52 -5.55
CA ASN A 170 5.89 -1.86 -6.39
C ASN A 170 5.67 -0.35 -6.36
N ALA A 171 6.68 0.40 -6.73
CA ALA A 171 6.66 1.86 -6.80
C ALA A 171 5.95 2.37 -8.06
N PRO A 172 5.59 3.68 -8.14
CA PRO A 172 5.34 4.37 -9.40
C PRO A 172 6.49 4.20 -10.40
N ASP A 173 6.32 4.60 -11.64
CA ASP A 173 7.41 4.55 -12.61
C ASP A 173 8.49 5.61 -12.32
N TYR A 174 9.69 5.34 -12.80
CA TYR A 174 10.77 6.31 -12.79
C TYR A 174 10.66 7.26 -13.96
N ILE A 175 11.23 8.46 -13.82
CA ILE A 175 11.20 9.52 -14.84
C ILE A 175 11.88 9.09 -16.17
N ASP A 176 12.79 8.13 -16.11
CA ASP A 176 13.52 7.56 -17.24
C ASP A 176 13.03 6.18 -17.66
N ALA A 177 11.85 5.74 -17.17
CA ALA A 177 11.25 4.47 -17.59
C ALA A 177 10.92 4.48 -19.08
N ASP A 178 11.17 3.33 -19.73
CA ASP A 178 10.91 3.16 -21.17
C ASP A 178 9.43 2.88 -21.51
N GLY A 179 8.58 2.78 -20.49
CA GLY A 179 7.14 2.51 -20.62
C GLY A 179 6.80 1.03 -20.82
N ASP A 180 7.77 0.12 -20.86
CA ASP A 180 7.51 -1.31 -20.92
C ASP A 180 7.42 -1.90 -19.50
N ILE A 181 6.22 -2.33 -19.12
CA ILE A 181 5.94 -2.91 -17.80
C ILE A 181 6.84 -4.13 -17.47
N ARG A 182 7.36 -4.84 -18.49
CA ARG A 182 8.23 -6.00 -18.31
C ARG A 182 9.63 -5.62 -17.82
N HIS A 183 10.03 -4.38 -18.09
CA HIS A 183 11.32 -3.84 -17.66
C HIS A 183 11.25 -3.14 -16.30
N LYS A 184 10.04 -2.89 -15.80
CA LYS A 184 9.84 -2.25 -14.51
C LYS A 184 10.29 -3.16 -13.36
N PRO A 185 11.25 -2.73 -12.51
CA PRO A 185 11.75 -3.55 -11.40
C PRO A 185 10.65 -3.95 -10.42
N GLY A 186 10.69 -5.16 -9.90
CA GLY A 186 9.81 -5.63 -8.84
C GLY A 186 8.40 -6.03 -9.27
N MET A 187 8.07 -6.00 -10.56
CA MET A 187 6.79 -6.51 -11.06
C MET A 187 6.66 -8.01 -10.80
N ILE A 188 5.43 -8.46 -10.58
CA ILE A 188 5.09 -9.86 -10.44
C ILE A 188 4.68 -10.40 -11.81
N ALA A 189 5.45 -11.37 -12.34
CA ALA A 189 5.09 -12.07 -13.56
C ALA A 189 4.24 -13.30 -13.26
N LEU A 190 3.18 -13.50 -14.02
CA LEU A 190 2.32 -14.69 -13.99
C LEU A 190 2.26 -15.36 -15.36
N ARG A 191 2.59 -16.63 -15.40
CA ARG A 191 2.34 -17.49 -16.57
C ARG A 191 0.86 -17.85 -16.68
N PRO A 192 0.39 -18.29 -17.86
CA PRO A 192 -0.96 -18.82 -18.02
C PRO A 192 -1.33 -19.85 -16.93
N GLY A 193 -2.49 -19.66 -16.31
CA GLY A 193 -2.99 -20.51 -15.23
C GLY A 193 -2.36 -20.31 -13.86
N GLN A 194 -1.35 -19.46 -13.71
CA GLN A 194 -0.76 -19.16 -12.39
C GLN A 194 -1.59 -18.16 -11.61
N GLU A 195 -1.54 -18.32 -10.29
CA GLU A 195 -2.14 -17.40 -9.32
C GLU A 195 -1.08 -16.91 -8.31
N ARG A 196 -1.19 -15.67 -7.88
CA ARG A 196 -0.38 -15.09 -6.81
C ARG A 196 -1.27 -14.33 -5.84
N SER A 197 -1.12 -14.62 -4.55
CA SER A 197 -1.76 -13.85 -3.48
C SER A 197 -0.77 -12.90 -2.81
N LEU A 198 -1.29 -11.74 -2.39
CA LEU A 198 -0.64 -10.75 -1.54
C LEU A 198 -1.60 -10.38 -0.41
N ARG A 199 -1.08 -10.16 0.80
CA ARG A 199 -1.91 -9.90 1.97
C ARG A 199 -1.32 -8.83 2.88
N HIS A 200 -2.22 -8.14 3.55
CA HIS A 200 -1.91 -7.30 4.71
C HIS A 200 -2.95 -7.51 5.81
N THR A 201 -2.64 -7.05 6.99
CA THR A 201 -3.51 -7.23 8.17
C THR A 201 -3.59 -5.92 8.94
N LEU A 202 -4.78 -5.55 9.31
CA LEU A 202 -5.08 -4.43 10.20
C LEU A 202 -5.40 -5.01 11.58
N THR A 203 -4.72 -4.55 12.63
CA THR A 203 -5.01 -4.93 14.02
C THR A 203 -5.40 -3.69 14.80
N ILE A 204 -6.51 -3.74 15.51
CA ILE A 204 -7.01 -2.66 16.38
C ILE A 204 -6.64 -3.00 17.82
N GLU A 205 -5.86 -2.11 18.47
CA GLU A 205 -5.37 -2.28 19.85
C GLU A 205 -5.85 -1.15 20.78
#